data_a104af121078293bab8010d8894e8c4c
#
_entry.id   a104af121078293bab8010d8894e8c4c
#
_cell.length_a   1.000
_cell.length_b   1.000
_cell.length_c   1.000
_cell.angle_alpha   90.00
_cell.angle_beta   90.00
_cell.angle_gamma   90.00
#
_symmetry.space_group_name_H-M   'P 1'
#
loop_
_entity.id
_entity.type
_entity.pdbx_description
1 polymer ?
#
loop_
_entity_poly.entity_id
_entity_poly.type
_entity_poly.pdbx_seq_one_letter_code
_entity_poly.pdbx_strand_id
1 'polypeptide(L)'
;MTTADTSALTDALSAEYAAVYAYGVIAAYANPDRLKVVAEFTAAHRARRDATIELMESLDIPVPAPNAAYTAPFVVNDPIPAAKLAVTVESDCASAWRSAVERAGSDQVRKTAVEALTDSALRLATWQSILGTNPSTVAFPGGS
;
A
#
# COMPACT_ATOMS: atom_id res chain seq x y z
N MET A 1 2.57 10.30 21.58
CA MET A 1 2.40 10.62 20.14
C MET A 1 3.23 11.85 19.80
N THR A 2 3.92 11.84 18.65
CA THR A 2 4.71 12.97 18.17
C THR A 2 4.08 13.54 16.89
N THR A 3 4.46 14.79 16.54
CA THR A 3 4.05 15.37 15.25
C THR A 3 4.54 14.52 14.08
N ALA A 4 5.74 13.93 14.19
CA ALA A 4 6.29 13.02 13.19
C ALA A 4 5.42 11.75 13.05
N ASP A 5 4.96 11.16 14.16
CA ASP A 5 4.05 10.01 14.13
C ASP A 5 2.72 10.37 13.47
N THR A 6 2.16 11.54 13.79
CA THR A 6 0.92 12.03 13.20
C THR A 6 1.04 12.14 11.67
N SER A 7 2.07 12.81 11.19
CA SER A 7 2.32 13.00 9.76
C SER A 7 2.59 11.66 9.06
N ALA A 8 3.43 10.81 9.65
CA ALA A 8 3.79 9.52 9.09
C ALA A 8 2.57 8.60 8.91
N LEU A 9 1.74 8.46 9.96
CA LEU A 9 0.56 7.60 9.91
C LEU A 9 -0.53 8.17 8.99
N THR A 10 -0.70 9.49 8.96
CA THR A 10 -1.65 10.14 8.05
C THR A 10 -1.30 9.87 6.59
N ASP A 11 -0.02 10.02 6.23
CA ASP A 11 0.44 9.75 4.87
C ASP A 11 0.31 8.26 4.50
N ALA A 12 0.67 7.37 5.43
CA ALA A 12 0.56 5.93 5.22
C ALA A 12 -0.90 5.49 5.07
N LEU A 13 -1.81 6.02 5.89
CA LEU A 13 -3.24 5.73 5.77
C LEU A 13 -3.78 6.21 4.43
N SER A 14 -3.36 7.38 3.95
CA SER A 14 -3.75 7.88 2.64
C SER A 14 -3.32 6.92 1.52
N ALA A 15 -2.12 6.36 1.60
CA ALA A 15 -1.65 5.37 0.64
C ALA A 15 -2.49 4.08 0.71
N GLU A 16 -2.88 3.63 1.90
CA GLU A 16 -3.73 2.45 2.05
C GLU A 16 -5.16 2.69 1.53
N TYR A 17 -5.72 3.86 1.74
CA TYR A 17 -7.02 4.23 1.14
C TYR A 17 -6.94 4.16 -0.39
N ALA A 18 -5.91 4.73 -0.98
CA ALA A 18 -5.71 4.69 -2.42
C ALA A 18 -5.52 3.25 -2.93
N ALA A 19 -4.82 2.42 -2.18
CA ALA A 19 -4.61 1.01 -2.51
C ALA A 19 -5.92 0.23 -2.53
N VAL A 20 -6.77 0.39 -1.52
CA VAL A 20 -8.07 -0.28 -1.46
C VAL A 20 -8.93 0.09 -2.67
N TYR A 21 -8.95 1.38 -3.03
CA TYR A 21 -9.67 1.83 -4.22
C TYR A 21 -9.08 1.22 -5.50
N ALA A 22 -7.76 1.31 -5.66
CA ALA A 22 -7.07 0.82 -6.85
C ALA A 22 -7.28 -0.69 -7.06
N TYR A 23 -7.28 -1.48 -6.00
CA TYR A 23 -7.53 -2.92 -6.12
C TYR A 23 -8.93 -3.25 -6.62
N GLY A 24 -9.91 -2.37 -6.42
CA GLY A 24 -11.22 -2.49 -7.07
C GLY A 24 -11.12 -2.35 -8.59
N VAL A 25 -10.32 -1.41 -9.06
CA VAL A 25 -10.04 -1.24 -10.49
C VAL A 25 -9.25 -2.43 -11.04
N ILE A 26 -8.22 -2.87 -10.32
CA ILE A 26 -7.41 -4.03 -10.70
C ILE A 26 -8.30 -5.28 -10.84
N ALA A 27 -9.21 -5.51 -9.90
CA ALA A 27 -10.13 -6.64 -9.93
C ALA A 27 -11.02 -6.64 -11.18
N ALA A 28 -11.42 -5.46 -11.64
CA ALA A 28 -12.29 -5.32 -12.81
C ALA A 28 -11.60 -5.72 -14.12
N TYR A 29 -10.27 -5.60 -14.21
CA TYR A 29 -9.52 -5.79 -15.46
C TYR A 29 -8.44 -6.85 -15.38
N ALA A 30 -8.19 -7.44 -14.22
CA ALA A 30 -7.16 -8.45 -14.05
C ALA A 30 -7.44 -9.71 -14.88
N ASN A 31 -6.37 -10.38 -15.29
CA ASN A 31 -6.50 -11.73 -15.85
C ASN A 31 -7.24 -12.60 -14.83
N PRO A 32 -8.25 -13.40 -15.27
CA PRO A 32 -8.98 -14.31 -14.38
C PRO A 32 -8.09 -15.23 -13.54
N ASP A 33 -6.93 -15.63 -14.07
CA ASP A 33 -5.96 -16.46 -13.33
C ASP A 33 -5.35 -15.74 -12.11
N ARG A 34 -5.51 -14.43 -12.01
CA ARG A 34 -4.97 -13.60 -10.93
C ARG A 34 -6.02 -13.19 -9.90
N LEU A 35 -7.29 -13.53 -10.09
CA LEU A 35 -8.36 -13.06 -9.20
C LEU A 35 -8.17 -13.50 -7.76
N LYS A 36 -7.59 -14.67 -7.51
CA LYS A 36 -7.29 -15.13 -6.15
C LYS A 36 -6.26 -14.22 -5.48
N VAL A 37 -5.18 -13.91 -6.16
CA VAL A 37 -4.14 -12.99 -5.65
C VAL A 37 -4.74 -11.60 -5.42
N VAL A 38 -5.54 -11.10 -6.35
CA VAL A 38 -6.21 -9.81 -6.22
C VAL A 38 -7.10 -9.78 -4.97
N ALA A 39 -7.88 -10.82 -4.73
CA ALA A 39 -8.74 -10.91 -3.55
C ALA A 39 -7.93 -10.95 -2.25
N GLU A 40 -6.85 -11.71 -2.22
CA GLU A 40 -5.96 -11.81 -1.06
C GLU A 40 -5.33 -10.45 -0.73
N PHE A 41 -4.82 -9.75 -1.74
CA PHE A 41 -4.16 -8.46 -1.55
C PHE A 41 -5.15 -7.34 -1.22
N THR A 42 -6.35 -7.38 -1.77
CA THR A 42 -7.44 -6.47 -1.38
C THR A 42 -7.76 -6.62 0.11
N ALA A 43 -7.92 -7.86 0.57
CA ALA A 43 -8.18 -8.15 1.99
C ALA A 43 -7.01 -7.68 2.87
N ALA A 44 -5.77 -7.87 2.42
CA ALA A 44 -4.58 -7.43 3.16
C ALA A 44 -4.53 -5.90 3.31
N HIS A 45 -4.83 -5.14 2.26
CA HIS A 45 -4.88 -3.68 2.33
C HIS A 45 -6.03 -3.18 3.20
N ARG A 46 -7.19 -3.80 3.14
CA ARG A 46 -8.30 -3.49 4.06
C ARG A 46 -7.90 -3.71 5.51
N ALA A 47 -7.24 -4.83 5.80
CA ALA A 47 -6.76 -5.12 7.15
C ALA A 47 -5.70 -4.12 7.62
N ARG A 48 -4.77 -3.75 6.74
CA ARG A 48 -3.74 -2.76 7.06
C ARG A 48 -4.35 -1.38 7.28
N ARG A 49 -5.29 -0.97 6.45
CA ARG A 49 -6.06 0.26 6.64
C ARG A 49 -6.71 0.29 8.02
N ASP A 50 -7.43 -0.76 8.38
CA ASP A 50 -8.16 -0.83 9.63
C ASP A 50 -7.22 -0.84 10.84
N ALA A 51 -6.13 -1.59 10.77
CA ALA A 51 -5.09 -1.60 11.82
C ALA A 51 -4.43 -0.23 12.00
N THR A 52 -4.21 0.49 10.90
CA THR A 52 -3.64 1.84 10.94
C THR A 52 -4.60 2.81 11.62
N ILE A 53 -5.89 2.74 11.28
CA ILE A 53 -6.94 3.56 11.92
C ILE A 53 -6.99 3.28 13.42
N GLU A 54 -7.00 2.01 13.82
CA GLU A 54 -7.00 1.63 15.25
C GLU A 54 -5.78 2.18 15.99
N LEU A 55 -4.61 2.08 15.37
CA LEU A 55 -3.38 2.64 15.96
C LEU A 55 -3.49 4.17 16.12
N MET A 56 -3.96 4.86 15.09
CA MET A 56 -4.15 6.32 15.15
C MET A 56 -5.13 6.71 16.25
N GLU A 57 -6.26 6.03 16.35
CA GLU A 57 -7.26 6.27 17.41
C GLU A 57 -6.66 6.04 18.80
N SER A 58 -5.88 4.99 18.97
CA SER A 58 -5.22 4.69 20.26
C SER A 58 -4.19 5.75 20.68
N LEU A 59 -3.67 6.50 19.71
CA LEU A 59 -2.69 7.58 19.94
C LEU A 59 -3.32 8.97 19.89
N ASP A 60 -4.65 9.05 19.86
CA ASP A 60 -5.41 10.32 19.74
C ASP A 60 -5.01 11.12 18.50
N ILE A 61 -4.66 10.45 17.42
CA ILE A 61 -4.37 11.07 16.13
C ILE A 61 -5.66 11.14 15.32
N PRO A 62 -6.03 12.32 14.78
CA PRO A 62 -7.20 12.44 13.92
C PRO A 62 -7.09 11.56 12.69
N VAL A 63 -8.15 10.79 12.42
CA VAL A 63 -8.22 9.88 11.28
C VAL A 63 -8.87 10.61 10.11
N PRO A 64 -8.17 10.86 8.99
CA PRO A 64 -8.78 11.47 7.83
C PRO A 64 -9.73 10.49 7.13
N ALA A 65 -10.76 11.03 6.49
CA ALA A 65 -11.63 10.23 5.64
C ALA A 65 -10.94 9.93 4.29
N PRO A 66 -11.28 8.81 3.62
CA PRO A 66 -10.80 8.56 2.28
C PRO A 66 -11.36 9.59 1.28
N ASN A 67 -10.64 9.81 0.19
CA ASN A 67 -11.18 10.59 -0.92
C ASN A 67 -12.37 9.85 -1.56
N ALA A 68 -13.28 10.61 -2.17
CA ALA A 68 -14.45 10.03 -2.86
C ALA A 68 -14.04 9.13 -4.03
N ALA A 69 -12.94 9.48 -4.71
CA ALA A 69 -12.37 8.70 -5.81
C ALA A 69 -10.88 9.01 -5.95
N TYR A 70 -10.16 8.08 -6.59
CA TYR A 70 -8.74 8.24 -6.93
C TYR A 70 -8.57 8.02 -8.42
N THR A 71 -7.64 8.74 -9.02
CA THR A 71 -7.36 8.63 -10.46
C THR A 71 -6.12 7.78 -10.66
N ALA A 72 -6.22 6.75 -11.51
CA ALA A 72 -5.06 5.96 -11.91
C ALA A 72 -4.11 6.84 -12.75
N PRO A 73 -2.78 6.63 -12.63
CA PRO A 73 -1.79 7.42 -13.37
C PRO A 73 -1.78 7.15 -14.88
N PHE A 74 -2.48 6.11 -15.32
CA PHE A 74 -2.60 5.71 -16.72
C PHE A 74 -3.91 4.97 -16.95
N VAL A 75 -4.28 4.75 -18.20
CA VAL A 75 -5.51 4.03 -18.55
C VAL A 75 -5.38 2.55 -18.17
N VAL A 76 -6.38 2.05 -17.43
CA VAL A 76 -6.45 0.64 -17.03
C VAL A 76 -7.72 0.03 -17.65
N ASN A 77 -7.56 -0.75 -18.70
CA ASN A 77 -8.65 -1.38 -19.43
C ASN A 77 -8.30 -2.80 -19.90
N ASP A 78 -7.20 -3.37 -19.38
CA ASP A 78 -6.61 -4.63 -19.80
C ASP A 78 -5.85 -5.28 -18.64
N PRO A 79 -5.61 -6.61 -18.67
CA PRO A 79 -4.85 -7.29 -17.61
C PRO A 79 -3.42 -6.78 -17.37
N ILE A 80 -2.69 -6.40 -18.42
CA ILE A 80 -1.31 -5.90 -18.24
C ILE A 80 -1.30 -4.53 -17.56
N PRO A 81 -2.06 -3.50 -18.01
CA PRO A 81 -2.18 -2.26 -17.25
C PRO A 81 -2.70 -2.46 -15.83
N ALA A 82 -3.61 -3.41 -15.59
CA ALA A 82 -4.09 -3.72 -14.24
C ALA A 82 -2.94 -4.20 -13.34
N ALA A 83 -2.09 -5.12 -13.82
CA ALA A 83 -0.90 -5.57 -13.09
C ALA A 83 0.10 -4.43 -12.88
N LYS A 84 0.29 -3.54 -13.85
CA LYS A 84 1.14 -2.35 -13.71
C LYS A 84 0.61 -1.37 -12.67
N LEU A 85 -0.72 -1.21 -12.59
CA LEU A 85 -1.33 -0.40 -11.54
C LEU A 85 -1.04 -1.00 -10.16
N ALA A 86 -1.12 -2.32 -10.03
CA ALA A 86 -0.78 -3.00 -8.79
C ALA A 86 0.68 -2.75 -8.38
N VAL A 87 1.63 -2.79 -9.32
CA VAL A 87 3.04 -2.42 -9.07
C VAL A 87 3.14 -0.99 -8.54
N THR A 88 2.46 -0.04 -9.19
CA THR A 88 2.45 1.36 -8.77
C THR A 88 1.91 1.51 -7.35
N VAL A 89 0.79 0.87 -7.05
CA VAL A 89 0.14 0.93 -5.74
C VAL A 89 1.03 0.35 -4.65
N GLU A 90 1.62 -0.82 -4.87
CA GLU A 90 2.50 -1.43 -3.87
C GLU A 90 3.78 -0.61 -3.68
N SER A 91 4.32 -0.02 -4.73
CA SER A 91 5.46 0.89 -4.64
C SER A 91 5.14 2.15 -3.83
N ASP A 92 3.96 2.74 -4.04
CA ASP A 92 3.50 3.91 -3.30
C ASP A 92 3.29 3.60 -1.82
N CYS A 93 2.69 2.45 -1.51
CA CYS A 93 2.53 1.99 -0.13
C CYS A 93 3.89 1.74 0.52
N ALA A 94 4.81 1.08 -0.17
CA ALA A 94 6.16 0.86 0.32
C ALA A 94 6.88 2.18 0.61
N SER A 95 6.76 3.17 -0.26
CA SER A 95 7.35 4.50 -0.06
C SER A 95 6.78 5.20 1.18
N ALA A 96 5.45 5.18 1.35
CA ALA A 96 4.79 5.80 2.49
C ALA A 96 5.18 5.12 3.81
N TRP A 97 5.22 3.79 3.84
CA TRP A 97 5.61 3.05 5.05
C TRP A 97 7.11 3.16 5.34
N ARG A 98 7.97 3.20 4.33
CA ARG A 98 9.39 3.47 4.53
C ARG A 98 9.61 4.85 5.14
N SER A 99 8.93 5.86 4.63
CA SER A 99 8.96 7.20 5.21
C SER A 99 8.50 7.19 6.67
N ALA A 100 7.48 6.38 7.00
CA ALA A 100 7.02 6.21 8.37
C ALA A 100 8.09 5.55 9.25
N VAL A 101 8.81 4.54 8.76
CA VAL A 101 9.94 3.93 9.50
C VAL A 101 10.98 4.98 9.83
N GLU A 102 11.34 5.83 8.87
CA GLU A 102 12.38 6.85 9.03
C GLU A 102 11.96 7.97 9.98
N ARG A 103 10.67 8.37 9.95
CA ARG A 103 10.15 9.50 10.73
C ARG A 103 9.57 9.12 12.08
N ALA A 104 9.30 7.85 12.34
CA ALA A 104 8.60 7.42 13.55
C ALA A 104 9.32 7.90 14.81
N GLY A 105 8.56 8.52 15.72
CA GLY A 105 9.04 8.99 17.02
C GLY A 105 8.83 7.97 18.14
N SER A 106 8.15 6.86 17.86
CA SER A 106 7.89 5.80 18.84
C SER A 106 8.21 4.42 18.25
N ASP A 107 8.56 3.49 19.12
CA ASP A 107 8.85 2.11 18.72
C ASP A 107 7.61 1.41 18.17
N GLN A 108 6.43 1.71 18.73
CA GLN A 108 5.16 1.13 18.29
C GLN A 108 4.85 1.52 16.83
N VAL A 109 4.98 2.78 16.48
CA VAL A 109 4.75 3.26 15.11
C VAL A 109 5.80 2.70 14.16
N ARG A 110 7.07 2.67 14.59
CA ARG A 110 8.15 2.13 13.76
C ARG A 110 7.95 0.64 13.48
N LYS A 111 7.55 -0.13 14.48
CA LYS A 111 7.28 -1.57 14.32
C LYS A 111 6.16 -1.80 13.31
N THR A 112 5.04 -1.10 13.45
CA THR A 112 3.93 -1.17 12.51
C THR A 112 4.39 -0.82 11.09
N ALA A 113 5.19 0.23 10.95
CA ALA A 113 5.69 0.69 9.65
C ALA A 113 6.62 -0.33 8.99
N VAL A 114 7.51 -0.97 9.76
CA VAL A 114 8.39 -2.04 9.24
C VAL A 114 7.58 -3.23 8.76
N GLU A 115 6.59 -3.66 9.52
CA GLU A 115 5.70 -4.77 9.14
C GLU A 115 4.94 -4.46 7.85
N ALA A 116 4.36 -3.27 7.75
CA ALA A 116 3.61 -2.83 6.58
C ALA A 116 4.49 -2.67 5.34
N LEU A 117 5.70 -2.10 5.51
CA LEU A 117 6.68 -1.98 4.44
C LEU A 117 7.07 -3.36 3.90
N THR A 118 7.34 -4.31 4.78
CA THR A 118 7.70 -5.68 4.41
C THR A 118 6.57 -6.33 3.59
N ASP A 119 5.34 -6.21 4.04
CA ASP A 119 4.17 -6.77 3.36
C ASP A 119 3.99 -6.16 1.96
N SER A 120 4.12 -4.84 1.84
CA SER A 120 4.04 -4.15 0.54
C SER A 120 5.16 -4.56 -0.40
N ALA A 121 6.38 -4.73 0.11
CA ALA A 121 7.51 -5.18 -0.68
C ALA A 121 7.30 -6.60 -1.23
N LEU A 122 6.71 -7.49 -0.44
CA LEU A 122 6.40 -8.86 -0.88
C LEU A 122 5.30 -8.87 -1.95
N ARG A 123 4.26 -8.05 -1.80
CA ARG A 123 3.21 -7.93 -2.81
C ARG A 123 3.75 -7.30 -4.10
N LEU A 124 4.62 -6.31 -3.99
CA LEU A 124 5.29 -5.71 -5.14
C LEU A 124 6.09 -6.76 -5.93
N ALA A 125 6.87 -7.58 -5.22
CA ALA A 125 7.64 -8.66 -5.85
C ALA A 125 6.73 -9.66 -6.57
N THR A 126 5.58 -9.99 -5.99
CA THR A 126 4.59 -10.86 -6.63
C THR A 126 4.12 -10.28 -7.97
N TRP A 127 3.73 -9.00 -8.00
CA TRP A 127 3.26 -8.37 -9.24
C TRP A 127 4.36 -8.20 -10.27
N GLN A 128 5.57 -7.88 -9.85
CA GLN A 128 6.71 -7.80 -10.76
C GLN A 128 7.04 -9.16 -11.37
N SER A 129 6.95 -10.23 -10.58
CA SER A 129 7.10 -11.59 -11.09
C SER A 129 6.02 -11.93 -12.12
N ILE A 130 4.77 -11.56 -11.87
CA ILE A 130 3.65 -11.74 -12.81
C ILE A 130 3.92 -11.02 -14.13
N LEU A 131 4.48 -9.82 -14.08
CA LEU A 131 4.84 -9.04 -15.28
C LEU A 131 6.12 -9.51 -15.96
N GLY A 132 6.84 -10.47 -15.37
CA GLY A 132 8.11 -10.94 -15.93
C GLY A 132 9.30 -10.02 -15.69
N THR A 133 9.19 -9.09 -14.75
CA THR A 133 10.29 -8.21 -14.37
C THR A 133 11.39 -9.00 -13.67
N ASN A 134 12.63 -8.84 -14.09
CA ASN A 134 13.77 -9.56 -13.53
C ASN A 134 14.91 -8.59 -13.19
N PRO A 135 15.35 -8.52 -11.91
CA PRO A 135 14.79 -9.22 -10.75
C PRO A 135 13.40 -8.70 -10.38
N SER A 136 12.59 -9.57 -9.73
CA SER A 136 11.26 -9.20 -9.27
C SER A 136 11.29 -8.41 -7.95
N THR A 137 12.40 -8.47 -7.23
CA THR A 137 12.58 -7.79 -5.95
C THR A 137 13.34 -6.47 -6.11
N VAL A 138 13.14 -5.58 -5.15
CA VAL A 138 13.82 -4.28 -5.07
C VAL A 138 14.77 -4.31 -3.87
N ALA A 139 16.02 -3.90 -4.06
CA ALA A 139 17.05 -3.95 -3.02
C ALA A 139 16.69 -3.09 -1.81
N PHE A 140 16.08 -1.92 -2.04
CA PHE A 140 15.68 -0.99 -0.98
C PHE A 140 14.22 -0.60 -1.18
N PRO A 141 13.25 -1.44 -0.71
CA PRO A 141 11.83 -1.18 -0.88
C PRO A 141 11.43 0.18 -0.32
N GLY A 142 10.62 0.92 -1.09
CA GLY A 142 10.19 2.26 -0.73
C GLY A 142 11.25 3.34 -0.95
N GLY A 143 12.42 3.00 -1.44
CA GLY A 143 13.45 3.94 -1.86
C GLY A 143 13.12 4.60 -3.19
N SER A 144 13.67 5.77 -3.42
CA SER A 144 13.58 6.48 -4.69
C SER A 144 14.64 5.99 -5.69
#